data_2d92b5a538871bae0c8259eb8ea2eebe
#
_entry.id   2d92b5a538871bae0c8259eb8ea2eebe
#
_cell.length_a   1.000
_cell.length_b   1.000
_cell.length_c   1.000
_cell.angle_alpha   90.00
_cell.angle_beta   90.00
_cell.angle_gamma   90.00
#
_symmetry.space_group_name_H-M   'P 1'
#
loop_
_entity.id
_entity.type
_entity.pdbx_description
1 polymer ?
#
loop_
_entity_poly.entity_id
_entity_poly.type
_entity_poly.pdbx_seq_one_letter_code
_entity_poly.pdbx_strand_id
1 'polypeptide(L)'
;MPIKIQSDLPACKTLEKENIFVMTEKRASTQDIRPLKIAIVNLMPTKEVTETQLLRLLGNTPLQIEISLIRMENHESKNTVKDYLDKFYIPSSEIFKRKFDGMIITGAPVEHLEFENVDYWNELCKIMDYAKENVYSTLYVCWGAFAGLYHHYKVQK
;
A
#
# COMPACT_ATOMS: atom_id res chain seq x y z
N MET A 1 -1.35 -10.78 -17.25
CA MET A 1 -2.15 -9.53 -17.40
C MET A 1 -1.52 -8.49 -16.49
N PRO A 2 -1.53 -7.22 -16.87
CA PRO A 2 -0.66 -6.22 -16.23
C PRO A 2 -1.31 -5.57 -15.01
N ILE A 3 -0.44 -4.98 -14.16
CA ILE A 3 -0.83 -4.03 -13.12
C ILE A 3 -1.48 -2.80 -13.75
N LYS A 4 -2.63 -2.39 -13.21
CA LYS A 4 -3.25 -1.10 -13.47
C LYS A 4 -2.73 -0.08 -12.48
N ILE A 5 -2.00 0.92 -12.96
CA ILE A 5 -1.49 2.03 -12.16
C ILE A 5 -1.70 3.36 -12.91
N GLN A 6 -1.62 4.47 -12.18
CA GLN A 6 -1.70 5.80 -12.79
C GLN A 6 -0.52 5.99 -13.76
N SER A 7 -0.80 6.47 -14.96
CA SER A 7 0.18 6.54 -16.07
C SER A 7 1.38 7.44 -15.77
N ASP A 8 1.21 8.42 -14.88
CA ASP A 8 2.24 9.40 -14.52
C ASP A 8 2.95 9.06 -13.19
N LEU A 9 2.66 7.89 -12.59
CA LEU A 9 3.42 7.39 -11.45
C LEU A 9 4.88 7.11 -11.88
N PRO A 10 5.90 7.62 -11.18
CA PRO A 10 7.32 7.41 -11.54
C PRO A 10 7.70 5.94 -11.73
N ALA A 11 7.11 5.04 -10.95
CA ALA A 11 7.32 3.61 -11.07
C ALA A 11 6.98 3.05 -12.47
N CYS A 12 6.03 3.65 -13.22
CA CYS A 12 5.68 3.20 -14.58
C CYS A 12 6.92 3.14 -15.48
N LYS A 13 7.69 4.23 -15.53
CA LYS A 13 8.88 4.34 -16.38
C LYS A 13 9.95 3.32 -16.01
N THR A 14 10.10 3.03 -14.73
CA THR A 14 11.07 2.05 -14.23
C THR A 14 10.65 0.64 -14.64
N LEU A 15 9.38 0.28 -14.42
CA LEU A 15 8.84 -1.03 -14.75
C LEU A 15 8.85 -1.31 -16.27
N GLU A 16 8.54 -0.30 -17.09
CA GLU A 16 8.61 -0.42 -18.55
C GLU A 16 10.05 -0.69 -19.03
N LYS A 17 11.07 -0.03 -18.45
CA LYS A 17 12.49 -0.28 -18.74
C LYS A 17 12.92 -1.71 -18.34
N GLU A 18 12.30 -2.27 -17.33
CA GLU A 18 12.55 -3.65 -16.87
C GLU A 18 11.72 -4.69 -17.64
N ASN A 19 11.03 -4.30 -18.73
CA ASN A 19 10.11 -5.14 -19.48
C ASN A 19 8.96 -5.74 -18.67
N ILE A 20 8.57 -5.09 -17.57
CA ILE A 20 7.39 -5.43 -16.80
C ILE A 20 6.21 -4.68 -17.39
N PHE A 21 5.23 -5.43 -17.87
CA PHE A 21 4.09 -4.83 -18.57
C PHE A 21 3.15 -4.13 -17.60
N VAL A 22 2.98 -2.83 -17.79
CA VAL A 22 2.09 -1.96 -17.03
C VAL A 22 0.90 -1.58 -17.89
N MET A 23 -0.30 -1.62 -17.33
CA MET A 23 -1.52 -1.20 -18.02
C MET A 23 -1.95 0.18 -17.57
N THR A 24 -2.12 1.09 -18.50
CA THR A 24 -2.72 2.39 -18.21
C THR A 24 -4.20 2.25 -17.88
N GLU A 25 -4.74 3.19 -17.09
CA GLU A 25 -6.16 3.19 -16.72
C GLU A 25 -7.08 3.16 -17.94
N LYS A 26 -6.74 3.91 -18.99
CA LYS A 26 -7.51 3.98 -20.24
C LYS A 26 -7.63 2.60 -20.91
N ARG A 27 -6.55 1.84 -20.93
CA ARG A 27 -6.56 0.48 -21.52
C ARG A 27 -7.28 -0.52 -20.62
N ALA A 28 -7.11 -0.39 -19.29
CA ALA A 28 -7.77 -1.26 -18.33
C ALA A 28 -9.31 -1.11 -18.38
N SER A 29 -9.81 0.11 -18.59
CA SER A 29 -11.26 0.38 -18.65
C SER A 29 -11.96 -0.24 -19.87
N THR A 30 -11.22 -0.67 -20.89
CA THR A 30 -11.78 -1.34 -22.08
C THR A 30 -11.87 -2.87 -21.95
N GLN A 31 -11.42 -3.43 -20.83
CA GLN A 31 -11.45 -4.87 -20.59
C GLN A 31 -12.56 -5.24 -19.61
N ASP A 32 -13.36 -6.23 -19.98
CA ASP A 32 -14.43 -6.78 -19.12
C ASP A 32 -13.84 -7.86 -18.18
N ILE A 33 -12.94 -7.41 -17.28
CA ILE A 33 -12.28 -8.28 -16.31
C ILE A 33 -12.33 -7.58 -14.95
N ARG A 34 -12.81 -8.30 -13.93
CA ARG A 34 -12.73 -7.82 -12.55
C ARG A 34 -11.27 -7.88 -12.06
N PRO A 35 -10.59 -6.74 -11.85
CA PRO A 35 -9.25 -6.75 -11.29
C PRO A 35 -9.28 -7.11 -9.81
N LEU A 36 -8.19 -7.69 -9.32
CA LEU A 36 -7.92 -7.76 -7.88
C LEU A 36 -7.55 -6.38 -7.36
N LYS A 37 -8.25 -5.92 -6.35
CA LYS A 37 -8.00 -4.62 -5.72
C LYS A 37 -7.06 -4.80 -4.53
N ILE A 38 -5.87 -4.23 -4.64
CA ILE A 38 -4.84 -4.32 -3.61
C ILE A 38 -4.58 -2.94 -3.01
N ALA A 39 -4.74 -2.82 -1.71
CA ALA A 39 -4.32 -1.63 -0.95
C ALA A 39 -2.87 -1.80 -0.48
N ILE A 40 -2.05 -0.77 -0.63
CA ILE A 40 -0.69 -0.70 -0.08
C ILE A 40 -0.63 0.44 0.92
N VAL A 41 -0.61 0.09 2.20
CA VAL A 41 -0.38 1.03 3.30
C VAL A 41 1.13 1.22 3.42
N ASN A 42 1.62 2.30 2.80
CA ASN A 42 3.05 2.56 2.69
C ASN A 42 3.53 3.45 3.84
N LEU A 43 4.12 2.84 4.87
CA LEU A 43 4.67 3.52 6.05
C LEU A 43 6.15 3.91 5.88
N MET A 44 6.78 3.49 4.77
CA MET A 44 8.20 3.78 4.52
C MET A 44 8.43 5.27 4.22
N PRO A 45 9.56 5.84 4.67
CA PRO A 45 9.91 7.23 4.38
C PRO A 45 10.28 7.44 2.89
N THR A 46 10.89 6.45 2.25
CA THR A 46 11.25 6.45 0.82
C THR A 46 10.14 5.81 -0.01
N LYS A 47 9.01 6.52 -0.17
CA LYS A 47 7.79 5.96 -0.75
C LYS A 47 7.97 5.46 -2.18
N GLU A 48 8.57 6.25 -3.05
CA GLU A 48 8.76 5.90 -4.48
C GLU A 48 9.58 4.61 -4.68
N VAL A 49 10.61 4.39 -3.86
CA VAL A 49 11.44 3.18 -3.91
C VAL A 49 10.62 1.97 -3.51
N THR A 50 9.90 2.08 -2.41
CA THR A 50 9.05 1.00 -1.88
C THR A 50 7.91 0.65 -2.86
N GLU A 51 7.28 1.67 -3.44
CA GLU A 51 6.27 1.50 -4.49
C GLU A 51 6.82 0.69 -5.65
N THR A 52 7.98 1.12 -6.20
CA THR A 52 8.60 0.45 -7.34
C THR A 52 8.90 -1.02 -7.04
N GLN A 53 9.42 -1.31 -5.84
CA GLN A 53 9.71 -2.68 -5.41
C GLN A 53 8.45 -3.55 -5.31
N LEU A 54 7.40 -3.05 -4.65
CA LEU A 54 6.15 -3.79 -4.49
C LEU A 54 5.42 -3.96 -5.82
N LEU A 55 5.37 -2.92 -6.65
CA LEU A 55 4.74 -2.97 -7.96
C LEU A 55 5.46 -3.93 -8.91
N ARG A 56 6.79 -4.03 -8.82
CA ARG A 56 7.58 -5.02 -9.57
C ARG A 56 7.19 -6.46 -9.20
N LEU A 57 7.01 -6.74 -7.92
CA LEU A 57 6.58 -8.06 -7.45
C LEU A 57 5.15 -8.38 -7.87
N LEU A 58 4.23 -7.43 -7.69
CA LEU A 58 2.83 -7.58 -8.04
C LEU A 58 2.61 -7.63 -9.56
N GLY A 59 3.48 -6.98 -10.33
CA GLY A 59 3.42 -6.99 -11.81
C GLY A 59 3.76 -8.34 -12.44
N ASN A 60 4.47 -9.19 -11.72
CA ASN A 60 4.86 -10.51 -12.20
C ASN A 60 3.77 -11.57 -11.97
N THR A 61 2.55 -11.29 -12.41
CA THR A 61 1.40 -12.18 -12.30
C THR A 61 0.53 -12.12 -13.56
N PRO A 62 -0.14 -13.21 -13.94
CA PRO A 62 -1.13 -13.20 -15.01
C PRO A 62 -2.44 -12.52 -14.61
N LEU A 63 -2.65 -12.19 -13.35
CA LEU A 63 -3.86 -11.56 -12.86
C LEU A 63 -3.83 -10.05 -13.07
N GLN A 64 -4.96 -9.45 -13.39
CA GLN A 64 -5.08 -8.00 -13.41
C GLN A 64 -5.21 -7.47 -11.99
N ILE A 65 -4.34 -6.53 -11.63
CA ILE A 65 -4.29 -5.94 -10.29
C ILE A 65 -4.51 -4.43 -10.40
N GLU A 66 -5.40 -3.91 -9.57
CA GLU A 66 -5.62 -2.49 -9.36
C GLU A 66 -5.04 -2.08 -8.00
N ILE A 67 -4.09 -1.14 -8.00
CA ILE A 67 -3.39 -0.70 -6.80
C ILE A 67 -3.99 0.59 -6.27
N SER A 68 -4.19 0.64 -4.95
CA SER A 68 -4.46 1.86 -4.20
C SER A 68 -3.33 2.09 -3.19
N LEU A 69 -2.61 3.18 -3.36
CA LEU A 69 -1.57 3.60 -2.41
C LEU A 69 -2.23 4.38 -1.27
N ILE A 70 -1.95 4.01 -0.04
CA ILE A 70 -2.57 4.57 1.16
C ILE A 70 -1.54 5.30 1.98
N ARG A 71 -1.86 6.54 2.38
CA ARG A 71 -1.07 7.33 3.32
C ARG A 71 -1.79 7.50 4.66
N MET A 72 -1.02 7.62 5.73
CA MET A 72 -1.53 8.03 7.03
C MET A 72 -1.91 9.51 7.01
N GLU A 73 -3.03 9.86 7.65
CA GLU A 73 -3.50 11.25 7.74
C GLU A 73 -2.87 11.98 8.93
N ASN A 74 -2.62 11.25 10.01
CA ASN A 74 -2.04 11.80 11.24
C ASN A 74 -0.51 11.83 11.24
N HIS A 75 0.11 11.66 10.08
CA HIS A 75 1.58 11.66 9.94
C HIS A 75 2.03 12.53 8.78
N GLU A 76 2.88 13.50 9.07
CA GLU A 76 3.54 14.29 8.03
C GLU A 76 4.80 13.58 7.54
N SER A 77 4.81 13.22 6.27
CA SER A 77 5.97 12.60 5.64
C SER A 77 7.09 13.63 5.47
N LYS A 78 8.23 13.38 6.12
CA LYS A 78 9.39 14.29 6.05
C LYS A 78 10.14 14.21 4.72
N ASN A 79 10.07 13.08 4.02
CA ASN A 79 10.90 12.78 2.86
C ASN A 79 10.12 12.74 1.53
N THR A 80 8.82 12.94 1.55
CA THR A 80 8.00 12.92 0.35
C THR A 80 7.23 14.23 0.23
N VAL A 81 7.30 14.86 -0.94
CA VAL A 81 6.62 16.12 -1.21
C VAL A 81 5.11 15.93 -1.11
N LYS A 82 4.42 16.89 -0.49
CA LYS A 82 2.98 16.83 -0.28
C LYS A 82 2.20 16.67 -1.58
N ASP A 83 2.59 17.38 -2.63
CA ASP A 83 1.93 17.32 -3.95
C ASP A 83 2.00 15.90 -4.55
N TYR A 84 3.07 15.15 -4.29
CA TYR A 84 3.20 13.75 -4.70
C TYR A 84 2.17 12.88 -3.96
N LEU A 85 2.07 13.05 -2.64
CA LEU A 85 1.12 12.31 -1.82
C LEU A 85 -0.33 12.61 -2.22
N ASP A 86 -0.66 13.88 -2.41
CA ASP A 86 -2.01 14.29 -2.79
C ASP A 86 -2.41 13.78 -4.19
N LYS A 87 -1.42 13.59 -5.06
CA LYS A 87 -1.66 13.10 -6.41
C LYS A 87 -1.80 11.58 -6.49
N PHE A 88 -0.99 10.82 -5.78
CA PHE A 88 -0.87 9.36 -5.95
C PHE A 88 -1.41 8.54 -4.78
N TYR A 89 -1.56 9.13 -3.61
CA TYR A 89 -2.03 8.47 -2.41
C TYR A 89 -3.44 8.87 -2.05
N ILE A 90 -4.22 7.92 -1.59
CA ILE A 90 -5.50 8.22 -0.95
C ILE A 90 -5.31 8.22 0.58
N PRO A 91 -6.04 9.05 1.31
CA PRO A 91 -5.99 9.08 2.77
C PRO A 91 -6.53 7.77 3.36
N SER A 92 -6.04 7.41 4.53
CA SER A 92 -6.43 6.17 5.21
C SER A 92 -7.92 6.06 5.49
N SER A 93 -8.59 7.18 5.75
CA SER A 93 -10.05 7.24 5.96
C SER A 93 -10.86 6.69 4.78
N GLU A 94 -10.33 6.75 3.56
CA GLU A 94 -11.00 6.21 2.36
C GLU A 94 -10.99 4.68 2.30
N ILE A 95 -10.11 4.00 3.05
CA ILE A 95 -10.07 2.52 3.11
C ILE A 95 -11.43 1.97 3.54
N PHE A 96 -12.04 2.57 4.56
CA PHE A 96 -13.29 2.09 5.16
C PHE A 96 -14.51 2.18 4.24
N LYS A 97 -14.40 2.97 3.17
CA LYS A 97 -15.46 3.14 2.16
C LYS A 97 -15.30 2.22 0.95
N ARG A 98 -14.22 1.46 0.88
CA ARG A 98 -13.86 0.63 -0.28
C ARG A 98 -13.76 -0.83 0.13
N LYS A 99 -13.74 -1.72 -0.86
CA LYS A 99 -13.45 -3.15 -0.66
C LYS A 99 -12.16 -3.50 -1.39
N PHE A 100 -11.33 -4.27 -0.72
CA PHE A 100 -10.05 -4.76 -1.24
C PHE A 100 -10.01 -6.28 -1.17
N ASP A 101 -9.38 -6.89 -2.18
CA ASP A 101 -9.14 -8.33 -2.19
C ASP A 101 -7.87 -8.68 -1.40
N GLY A 102 -6.92 -7.74 -1.35
CA GLY A 102 -5.69 -7.87 -0.56
C GLY A 102 -5.20 -6.54 -0.02
N MET A 103 -4.37 -6.60 1.03
CA MET A 103 -3.72 -5.45 1.61
C MET A 103 -2.25 -5.76 1.92
N ILE A 104 -1.37 -4.79 1.70
CA ILE A 104 0.02 -4.85 2.13
C ILE A 104 0.25 -3.70 3.10
N ILE A 105 0.73 -4.02 4.31
CA ILE A 105 1.17 -3.04 5.30
C ILE A 105 2.68 -3.14 5.39
N THR A 106 3.39 -2.07 4.99
CA THR A 106 4.85 -2.06 4.91
C THR A 106 5.48 -1.90 6.29
N GLY A 107 6.80 -2.05 6.35
CA GLY A 107 7.60 -1.62 7.50
C GLY A 107 7.64 -0.11 7.65
N ALA A 108 8.19 0.31 8.79
CA ALA A 108 8.51 1.69 9.11
C ALA A 108 9.78 1.71 9.95
N PRO A 109 10.67 2.73 9.83
CA PRO A 109 11.91 2.83 10.61
C PRO A 109 11.64 3.44 11.99
N VAL A 110 10.75 2.83 12.76
CA VAL A 110 10.31 3.26 14.10
C VAL A 110 10.44 2.13 15.14
N GLU A 111 11.31 1.16 14.87
CA GLU A 111 11.55 0.00 15.72
C GLU A 111 12.06 0.33 17.13
N HIS A 112 12.64 1.50 17.30
CA HIS A 112 13.13 2.01 18.59
C HIS A 112 12.04 2.63 19.45
N LEU A 113 10.85 2.89 18.90
CA LEU A 113 9.70 3.43 19.63
C LEU A 113 8.80 2.28 20.13
N GLU A 114 8.18 2.49 21.28
CA GLU A 114 7.04 1.67 21.67
C GLU A 114 5.87 1.93 20.69
N PHE A 115 5.04 0.91 20.47
CA PHE A 115 3.98 1.01 19.46
C PHE A 115 3.05 2.18 19.70
N GLU A 116 2.64 2.41 20.95
CA GLU A 116 1.73 3.47 21.36
C GLU A 116 2.31 4.88 21.20
N ASN A 117 3.64 4.98 21.12
CA ASN A 117 4.35 6.24 20.91
C ASN A 117 4.52 6.63 19.44
N VAL A 118 4.08 5.76 18.53
CA VAL A 118 4.05 6.08 17.09
C VAL A 118 2.84 6.96 16.80
N ASP A 119 3.06 8.13 16.20
CA ASP A 119 2.04 9.17 15.97
C ASP A 119 0.79 8.67 15.22
N TYR A 120 0.94 7.72 14.29
CA TYR A 120 -0.16 7.11 13.54
C TYR A 120 -0.64 5.76 14.14
N TRP A 121 -0.22 5.37 15.33
CA TRP A 121 -0.54 4.06 15.89
C TRP A 121 -2.05 3.76 15.93
N ASN A 122 -2.82 4.68 16.49
CA ASN A 122 -4.28 4.52 16.60
C ASN A 122 -4.97 4.41 15.24
N GLU A 123 -4.46 5.11 14.25
CA GLU A 123 -4.95 5.06 12.86
C GLU A 123 -4.61 3.71 12.24
N LEU A 124 -3.38 3.24 12.42
CA LEU A 124 -2.93 1.94 11.94
C LEU A 124 -3.71 0.79 12.57
N CYS A 125 -4.01 0.85 13.87
CA CYS A 125 -4.86 -0.15 14.54
C CYS A 125 -6.23 -0.29 13.88
N LYS A 126 -6.89 0.82 13.56
CA LYS A 126 -8.18 0.80 12.86
C LYS A 126 -8.08 0.16 11.47
N ILE A 127 -6.97 0.42 10.75
CA ILE A 127 -6.72 -0.21 9.45
C ILE A 127 -6.51 -1.71 9.60
N MET A 128 -5.76 -2.14 10.62
CA MET A 128 -5.51 -3.56 10.89
C MET A 128 -6.81 -4.31 11.27
N ASP A 129 -7.66 -3.69 12.10
CA ASP A 129 -8.97 -4.25 12.44
C ASP A 129 -9.87 -4.35 11.22
N TYR A 130 -9.94 -3.29 10.41
CA TYR A 130 -10.66 -3.33 9.15
C TYR A 130 -10.12 -4.42 8.21
N ALA A 131 -8.81 -4.54 8.09
CA ALA A 131 -8.17 -5.54 7.24
C ALA A 131 -8.53 -6.97 7.66
N LYS A 132 -8.55 -7.24 8.97
CA LYS A 132 -8.91 -8.55 9.53
C LYS A 132 -10.34 -8.97 9.18
N GLU A 133 -11.27 -8.01 9.13
CA GLU A 133 -12.70 -8.30 8.93
C GLU A 133 -13.12 -8.20 7.46
N ASN A 134 -12.49 -7.33 6.66
CA ASN A 134 -13.00 -6.92 5.35
C ASN A 134 -12.07 -7.21 4.18
N VAL A 135 -10.83 -7.64 4.42
CA VAL A 135 -9.85 -7.97 3.38
C VAL A 135 -9.55 -9.46 3.41
N TYR A 136 -9.60 -10.09 2.23
CA TYR A 136 -9.41 -11.54 2.14
C TYR A 136 -8.02 -11.98 2.63
N SER A 137 -6.97 -11.23 2.28
CA SER A 137 -5.59 -11.52 2.71
C SER A 137 -4.81 -10.24 2.96
N THR A 138 -4.06 -10.20 4.06
CA THR A 138 -3.20 -9.08 4.42
C THR A 138 -1.78 -9.56 4.62
N LEU A 139 -0.84 -8.95 3.90
CA LEU A 139 0.60 -9.15 4.06
C LEU A 139 1.17 -8.03 4.94
N TYR A 140 1.72 -8.41 6.06
CA TYR A 140 2.46 -7.53 6.95
C TYR A 140 3.96 -7.70 6.74
N VAL A 141 4.69 -6.60 6.55
CA VAL A 141 6.12 -6.64 6.22
C VAL A 141 6.94 -5.96 7.32
N CYS A 142 8.02 -6.61 7.77
CA CYS A 142 9.00 -6.04 8.70
C CYS A 142 8.34 -5.48 9.98
N TRP A 143 8.55 -4.19 10.32
CA TRP A 143 7.93 -3.56 11.47
C TRP A 143 6.39 -3.66 11.45
N GLY A 144 5.78 -3.59 10.27
CA GLY A 144 4.34 -3.81 10.14
C GLY A 144 3.90 -5.19 10.63
N ALA A 145 4.73 -6.23 10.46
CA ALA A 145 4.43 -7.57 10.99
C ALA A 145 4.48 -7.60 12.52
N PHE A 146 5.46 -6.96 13.13
CA PHE A 146 5.50 -6.81 14.59
C PHE A 146 4.30 -6.03 15.12
N ALA A 147 3.94 -4.94 14.45
CA ALA A 147 2.76 -4.15 14.79
C ALA A 147 1.47 -4.99 14.74
N GLY A 148 1.30 -5.79 13.69
CA GLY A 148 0.16 -6.69 13.54
C GLY A 148 0.11 -7.78 14.61
N LEU A 149 1.25 -8.41 14.92
CA LEU A 149 1.36 -9.41 15.99
C LEU A 149 1.03 -8.80 17.35
N TYR A 150 1.57 -7.62 17.63
CA TYR A 150 1.28 -6.91 18.88
C TYR A 150 -0.20 -6.52 18.99
N HIS A 151 -0.74 -5.90 17.93
CA HIS A 151 -2.14 -5.43 17.96
C HIS A 151 -3.14 -6.57 18.13
N HIS A 152 -3.02 -7.62 17.30
CA HIS A 152 -4.00 -8.72 17.28
C HIS A 152 -3.79 -9.78 18.37
N TYR A 153 -2.55 -10.03 18.76
CA TYR A 153 -2.19 -11.18 19.60
C TYR A 153 -1.41 -10.80 20.86
N LYS A 154 -1.11 -9.51 21.07
CA LYS A 154 -0.36 -8.99 22.22
C LYS A 154 1.06 -9.58 22.36
N VAL A 155 1.63 -9.99 21.22
CA VAL A 155 3.02 -10.45 21.20
C VAL A 155 3.94 -9.25 21.40
N GLN A 156 4.77 -9.31 22.43
CA GLN A 156 5.76 -8.26 22.74
C GLN A 156 6.89 -8.26 21.70
N LYS A 157 7.59 -7.11 21.59
CA LYS A 157 8.81 -6.99 20.78
C LYS A 157 9.90 -7.94 21.27
#